data_4ec56bf0eeb2d18ce04fecd67fa5d948
#
_entry.id   4ec56bf0eeb2d18ce04fecd67fa5d948
#
_cell.length_a   1.000
_cell.length_b   1.000
_cell.length_c   1.000
_cell.angle_alpha   90.00
_cell.angle_beta   90.00
_cell.angle_gamma   90.00
#
_symmetry.space_group_name_H-M   'P 1'
#
loop_
_entity.id
_entity.type
_entity.pdbx_description
1 polymer ?
#
loop_
_entity_poly.entity_id
_entity_poly.type
_entity_poly.pdbx_seq_one_letter_code
_entity_poly.pdbx_strand_id
1 'polypeptide(L)'
;MKKALFLFALTFTGTIAVFAQKKANGTVYIEHPAINVVDEFIKATVSGDEARINSFLTDDFRSFNGVSNAYGDSGATKKAFVANALRYHNEFDYFSIEPYPGSYPDAVEYKKDNKNDEVWVQTWDLLKGMHKATGVKLDAAAHRLYKLTKENKIKAIINYSNGSILDEIGVSFSNRTNGKIYNHHENINTVRKSMYAYEKGDFDKALSFFSDDARFYDINDEYRKYLNKTEAKADWQKFSNDFDIKFIEMIGYPDYLEYEMDNGREVLSWWKLHLVRKSDKKAIILPMHISDGFDENGKIISEIVYYSQSLLAK
;
A
#
# COMPACT_ATOMS: atom_id res chain seq x y z
N MET A 1 84.14 24.98 -36.74
CA MET A 1 83.24 24.81 -35.66
C MET A 1 81.82 25.17 -36.16
N LYS A 2 81.01 24.19 -36.54
CA LYS A 2 79.64 24.40 -37.06
C LYS A 2 78.64 23.96 -35.98
N LYS A 3 77.85 24.88 -35.48
CA LYS A 3 76.77 24.62 -34.54
C LYS A 3 75.55 24.18 -35.32
N ALA A 4 75.07 22.93 -35.10
CA ALA A 4 73.82 22.44 -35.62
C ALA A 4 72.67 22.82 -34.64
N LEU A 5 71.70 23.53 -35.19
CA LEU A 5 70.46 23.91 -34.47
C LEU A 5 69.43 22.81 -34.70
N PHE A 6 69.08 22.12 -33.66
CA PHE A 6 67.96 21.11 -33.71
C PHE A 6 66.65 21.85 -33.44
N LEU A 7 65.80 21.92 -34.48
CA LEU A 7 64.42 22.44 -34.33
C LEU A 7 63.50 21.28 -33.94
N PHE A 8 62.96 21.31 -32.73
CA PHE A 8 61.98 20.37 -32.24
C PHE A 8 60.58 20.85 -32.61
N ALA A 9 59.99 20.30 -33.66
CA ALA A 9 58.61 20.57 -34.03
C ALA A 9 57.67 19.73 -33.10
N LEU A 10 57.01 20.37 -32.15
CA LEU A 10 55.97 19.78 -31.31
C LEU A 10 54.65 19.74 -32.09
N THR A 11 54.29 18.61 -32.70
CA THR A 11 52.99 18.37 -33.30
C THR A 11 51.96 18.15 -32.20
N PHE A 12 51.14 19.14 -31.91
CA PHE A 12 50.00 19.08 -31.00
C PHE A 12 48.84 18.39 -31.76
N THR A 13 48.71 17.08 -31.65
CA THR A 13 47.53 16.37 -32.14
C THR A 13 46.38 16.57 -31.10
N GLY A 14 45.59 17.63 -31.31
CA GLY A 14 44.34 17.85 -30.61
C GLY A 14 43.33 16.76 -31.01
N THR A 15 43.11 15.82 -30.13
CA THR A 15 41.96 14.89 -30.25
C THR A 15 40.67 15.69 -30.06
N ILE A 16 40.01 16.06 -31.14
CA ILE A 16 38.67 16.61 -31.11
C ILE A 16 37.76 15.42 -30.67
N ALA A 17 37.43 15.38 -29.38
CA ALA A 17 36.36 14.51 -28.90
C ALA A 17 35.04 15.00 -29.52
N VAL A 18 34.64 14.39 -30.62
CA VAL A 18 33.29 14.55 -31.20
C VAL A 18 32.33 13.90 -30.23
N PHE A 19 31.80 14.66 -29.27
CA PHE A 19 30.61 14.24 -28.56
C PHE A 19 29.49 14.15 -29.61
N ALA A 20 29.17 12.94 -30.02
CA ALA A 20 28.00 12.68 -30.84
C ALA A 20 26.78 13.18 -30.05
N GLN A 21 26.34 14.38 -30.34
CA GLN A 21 25.14 14.97 -29.75
C GLN A 21 24.00 14.05 -30.07
N LYS A 22 23.46 13.34 -29.06
CA LYS A 22 22.32 12.46 -29.22
C LYS A 22 21.19 13.26 -29.86
N LYS A 23 20.77 12.89 -31.07
CA LYS A 23 19.71 13.59 -31.80
C LYS A 23 18.40 13.44 -31.01
N ALA A 24 17.83 14.55 -30.54
CA ALA A 24 16.55 14.54 -29.84
C ALA A 24 15.43 14.00 -30.78
N ASN A 25 14.65 13.04 -30.27
CA ASN A 25 13.55 12.42 -31.01
C ASN A 25 12.18 13.09 -30.76
N GLY A 26 12.13 14.19 -30.03
CA GLY A 26 10.87 14.87 -29.74
C GLY A 26 11.05 16.00 -28.72
N THR A 27 9.92 16.53 -28.28
CA THR A 27 9.85 17.59 -27.26
C THR A 27 8.83 17.18 -26.20
N VAL A 28 9.13 17.49 -24.94
CA VAL A 28 8.22 17.37 -23.80
C VAL A 28 7.77 18.78 -23.41
N TYR A 29 6.50 18.96 -23.22
CA TYR A 29 5.87 20.23 -22.86
C TYR A 29 5.14 20.07 -21.52
N ILE A 30 5.32 21.02 -20.59
CA ILE A 30 4.54 21.14 -19.36
C ILE A 30 3.27 21.98 -19.55
N GLU A 31 3.21 22.74 -20.64
CA GLU A 31 2.03 23.50 -21.09
C GLU A 31 1.77 23.16 -22.55
N HIS A 32 0.62 22.59 -22.84
CA HIS A 32 0.21 22.19 -24.19
C HIS A 32 -1.32 22.09 -24.28
N PRO A 33 -1.97 22.47 -25.41
CA PRO A 33 -3.42 22.37 -25.58
C PRO A 33 -3.99 20.97 -25.33
N ALA A 34 -3.24 19.91 -25.67
CA ALA A 34 -3.64 18.53 -25.44
C ALA A 34 -3.76 18.18 -23.94
N ILE A 35 -3.00 18.82 -23.06
CA ILE A 35 -3.13 18.65 -21.61
C ILE A 35 -4.50 19.14 -21.14
N ASN A 36 -4.93 20.34 -21.61
CA ASN A 36 -6.24 20.88 -21.27
C ASN A 36 -7.39 19.98 -21.74
N VAL A 37 -7.23 19.32 -22.90
CA VAL A 37 -8.22 18.36 -23.39
C VAL A 37 -8.33 17.15 -22.47
N VAL A 38 -7.19 16.61 -21.99
CA VAL A 38 -7.16 15.50 -21.05
C VAL A 38 -7.77 15.90 -19.70
N ASP A 39 -7.47 17.09 -19.19
CA ASP A 39 -8.07 17.59 -17.94
C ASP A 39 -9.58 17.70 -18.03
N GLU A 40 -10.11 18.26 -19.14
CA GLU A 40 -11.55 18.35 -19.37
C GLU A 40 -12.21 16.98 -19.57
N PHE A 41 -11.51 16.04 -20.21
CA PHE A 41 -11.96 14.66 -20.32
C PHE A 41 -12.01 13.96 -18.97
N ILE A 42 -11.04 14.16 -18.07
CA ILE A 42 -11.03 13.64 -16.71
C ILE A 42 -12.21 14.21 -15.91
N LYS A 43 -12.47 15.53 -16.01
CA LYS A 43 -13.64 16.16 -15.38
C LYS A 43 -14.96 15.57 -15.87
N ALA A 44 -15.10 15.34 -17.17
CA ALA A 44 -16.28 14.68 -17.75
C ALA A 44 -16.44 13.25 -17.23
N THR A 45 -15.34 12.53 -17.07
CA THR A 45 -15.32 11.17 -16.52
C THR A 45 -15.78 11.15 -15.05
N VAL A 46 -15.29 12.07 -14.23
CA VAL A 46 -15.66 12.18 -12.81
C VAL A 46 -17.13 12.57 -12.66
N SER A 47 -17.62 13.51 -13.49
CA SER A 47 -19.03 13.93 -13.47
C SER A 47 -20.01 12.93 -14.07
N GLY A 48 -19.53 11.87 -14.74
CA GLY A 48 -20.40 10.91 -15.43
C GLY A 48 -21.12 11.48 -16.66
N ASP A 49 -20.58 12.54 -17.26
CA ASP A 49 -21.16 13.15 -18.48
C ASP A 49 -20.81 12.31 -19.72
N GLU A 50 -21.69 11.34 -20.01
CA GLU A 50 -21.50 10.40 -21.10
C GLU A 50 -21.32 11.10 -22.46
N ALA A 51 -22.14 12.12 -22.75
CA ALA A 51 -22.09 12.83 -24.02
C ALA A 51 -20.75 13.56 -24.16
N ARG A 52 -20.28 14.20 -23.10
CA ARG A 52 -19.01 14.91 -23.10
C ARG A 52 -17.83 13.95 -23.17
N ILE A 53 -17.84 12.81 -22.44
CA ILE A 53 -16.82 11.76 -22.55
C ILE A 53 -16.73 11.30 -24.01
N ASN A 54 -17.87 10.94 -24.63
CA ASN A 54 -17.91 10.50 -26.03
C ASN A 54 -17.37 11.55 -26.99
N SER A 55 -17.58 12.84 -26.73
CA SER A 55 -17.16 13.93 -27.61
C SER A 55 -15.63 14.09 -27.68
N PHE A 56 -14.89 13.65 -26.66
CA PHE A 56 -13.42 13.68 -26.67
C PHE A 56 -12.79 12.52 -27.44
N LEU A 57 -13.49 11.38 -27.60
CA LEU A 57 -12.96 10.14 -28.13
C LEU A 57 -13.17 10.03 -29.66
N THR A 58 -12.19 9.48 -30.39
CA THR A 58 -12.38 9.12 -31.80
C THR A 58 -13.32 7.93 -31.93
N ASP A 59 -13.86 7.67 -33.13
CA ASP A 59 -14.75 6.52 -33.36
C ASP A 59 -14.00 5.19 -33.29
N ASP A 60 -12.73 5.17 -33.71
CA ASP A 60 -11.81 4.01 -33.65
C ASP A 60 -11.05 3.90 -32.32
N PHE A 61 -11.46 4.64 -31.29
CA PHE A 61 -10.82 4.66 -29.98
C PHE A 61 -10.60 3.26 -29.39
N ARG A 62 -9.45 3.10 -28.70
CA ARG A 62 -9.11 1.90 -27.93
C ARG A 62 -8.50 2.25 -26.57
N SER A 63 -8.83 1.48 -25.54
CA SER A 63 -8.12 1.54 -24.26
C SER A 63 -7.45 0.22 -23.93
N PHE A 64 -6.26 0.30 -23.35
CA PHE A 64 -5.40 -0.85 -23.05
C PHE A 64 -5.05 -0.88 -21.56
N ASN A 65 -4.93 -2.08 -21.02
CA ASN A 65 -4.32 -2.30 -19.71
C ASN A 65 -2.80 -2.46 -19.89
N GLY A 66 -2.04 -1.48 -19.42
CA GLY A 66 -0.57 -1.45 -19.59
C GLY A 66 0.18 -2.49 -18.77
N VAL A 67 -0.48 -3.14 -17.79
CA VAL A 67 0.09 -4.25 -17.00
C VAL A 67 -0.37 -5.62 -17.47
N SER A 68 -1.17 -5.69 -18.53
CA SER A 68 -1.61 -6.96 -19.12
C SER A 68 -0.46 -7.65 -19.84
N ASN A 69 -0.32 -8.96 -19.63
CA ASN A 69 0.62 -9.82 -20.33
C ASN A 69 0.03 -10.41 -21.63
N ALA A 70 -1.18 -10.01 -22.02
CA ALA A 70 -1.86 -10.52 -23.21
C ALA A 70 -1.20 -9.96 -24.49
N TYR A 71 -0.34 -10.76 -25.11
CA TYR A 71 0.23 -10.42 -26.40
C TYR A 71 -0.88 -10.42 -27.46
N GLY A 72 -1.04 -9.30 -28.20
CA GLY A 72 -2.06 -9.15 -29.22
C GLY A 72 -3.42 -8.66 -28.70
N ASP A 73 -3.48 -8.08 -27.49
CA ASP A 73 -4.69 -7.44 -26.99
C ASP A 73 -5.18 -6.34 -27.95
N SER A 74 -6.42 -6.45 -28.40
CA SER A 74 -7.07 -5.47 -29.30
C SER A 74 -7.56 -4.22 -28.55
N GLY A 75 -7.46 -4.21 -27.23
CA GLY A 75 -7.96 -3.16 -26.36
C GLY A 75 -9.49 -3.10 -26.26
N ALA A 76 -10.00 -2.42 -25.23
CA ALA A 76 -11.42 -2.17 -25.07
C ALA A 76 -11.90 -1.10 -26.07
N THR A 77 -13.10 -1.30 -26.62
CA THR A 77 -13.72 -0.36 -27.54
C THR A 77 -14.20 0.92 -26.82
N LYS A 78 -14.45 1.99 -27.56
CA LYS A 78 -15.07 3.24 -27.09
C LYS A 78 -16.29 2.96 -26.20
N LYS A 79 -17.22 2.14 -26.68
CA LYS A 79 -18.45 1.77 -25.94
C LYS A 79 -18.13 1.09 -24.60
N ALA A 80 -17.24 0.12 -24.59
CA ALA A 80 -16.85 -0.59 -23.36
C ALA A 80 -16.13 0.32 -22.37
N PHE A 81 -15.26 1.19 -22.85
CA PHE A 81 -14.56 2.17 -22.02
C PHE A 81 -15.52 3.17 -21.38
N VAL A 82 -16.44 3.78 -22.16
CA VAL A 82 -17.42 4.74 -21.64
C VAL A 82 -18.33 4.08 -20.59
N ALA A 83 -18.82 2.86 -20.86
CA ALA A 83 -19.62 2.11 -19.90
C ALA A 83 -18.86 1.89 -18.57
N ASN A 84 -17.56 1.55 -18.65
CA ASN A 84 -16.74 1.38 -17.45
C ASN A 84 -16.52 2.72 -16.70
N ALA A 85 -16.30 3.82 -17.42
CA ALA A 85 -16.16 5.15 -16.81
C ALA A 85 -17.43 5.56 -16.06
N LEU A 86 -18.61 5.35 -16.66
CA LEU A 86 -19.91 5.61 -16.03
C LEU A 86 -20.14 4.70 -14.82
N ARG A 87 -19.65 3.46 -14.86
CA ARG A 87 -19.77 2.55 -13.71
C ARG A 87 -19.02 3.10 -12.49
N TYR A 88 -17.81 3.65 -12.64
CA TYR A 88 -17.11 4.31 -11.53
C TYR A 88 -17.91 5.46 -10.94
N HIS A 89 -18.46 6.35 -11.78
CA HIS A 89 -19.33 7.42 -11.32
C HIS A 89 -20.58 6.92 -10.57
N ASN A 90 -21.22 5.87 -11.08
CA ASN A 90 -22.48 5.37 -10.54
C ASN A 90 -22.32 4.52 -9.29
N GLU A 91 -21.23 3.72 -9.19
CA GLU A 91 -21.04 2.74 -8.13
C GLU A 91 -20.20 3.27 -6.95
N PHE A 92 -19.54 4.42 -7.09
CA PHE A 92 -18.73 5.00 -6.03
C PHE A 92 -19.29 6.33 -5.53
N ASP A 93 -19.39 6.49 -4.20
CA ASP A 93 -19.54 7.80 -3.57
C ASP A 93 -18.18 8.50 -3.50
N TYR A 94 -18.19 9.84 -3.55
CA TYR A 94 -16.97 10.66 -3.47
C TYR A 94 -15.93 10.34 -4.56
N PHE A 95 -16.38 9.84 -5.71
CA PHE A 95 -15.46 9.51 -6.79
C PHE A 95 -14.71 10.73 -7.28
N SER A 96 -13.39 10.67 -7.26
CA SER A 96 -12.51 11.69 -7.81
C SER A 96 -11.31 11.08 -8.52
N ILE A 97 -10.73 11.84 -9.44
CA ILE A 97 -9.44 11.60 -10.07
C ILE A 97 -8.64 12.88 -9.87
N GLU A 98 -7.61 12.79 -9.04
CA GLU A 98 -6.76 13.91 -8.64
C GLU A 98 -5.33 13.68 -9.10
N PRO A 99 -4.53 14.72 -9.39
CA PRO A 99 -3.10 14.55 -9.60
C PRO A 99 -2.43 13.89 -8.40
N TYR A 100 -1.52 12.94 -8.66
CA TYR A 100 -0.69 12.37 -7.60
C TYR A 100 0.17 13.50 -6.97
N PRO A 101 0.34 13.55 -5.63
CA PRO A 101 1.07 14.64 -4.98
C PRO A 101 2.46 14.86 -5.57
N GLY A 102 2.73 16.09 -6.00
CA GLY A 102 4.00 16.47 -6.63
C GLY A 102 4.14 16.09 -8.11
N SER A 103 3.09 15.54 -8.74
CA SER A 103 3.08 15.28 -10.18
C SER A 103 2.32 16.36 -10.96
N TYR A 104 2.61 16.43 -12.23
CA TYR A 104 1.90 17.27 -13.21
C TYR A 104 1.87 16.52 -14.56
N PRO A 105 0.88 16.80 -15.43
CA PRO A 105 0.80 16.16 -16.73
C PRO A 105 1.87 16.71 -17.68
N ASP A 106 2.36 15.84 -18.57
CA ASP A 106 3.29 16.19 -19.63
C ASP A 106 2.67 15.88 -21.00
N ALA A 107 2.92 16.73 -22.00
CA ALA A 107 2.66 16.42 -23.39
C ALA A 107 3.95 16.09 -24.12
N VAL A 108 3.94 15.04 -24.94
CA VAL A 108 5.11 14.57 -25.68
C VAL A 108 4.80 14.51 -27.17
N GLU A 109 5.57 15.25 -27.97
CA GLU A 109 5.55 15.18 -29.44
C GLU A 109 6.81 14.48 -29.92
N TYR A 110 6.63 13.32 -30.57
CA TYR A 110 7.73 12.61 -31.22
C TYR A 110 7.99 13.15 -32.64
N LYS A 111 9.26 13.20 -33.06
CA LYS A 111 9.66 13.58 -34.43
C LYS A 111 9.74 12.39 -35.35
N LYS A 112 10.24 11.25 -34.83
CA LYS A 112 10.41 10.02 -35.62
C LYS A 112 9.10 9.25 -35.58
N ASP A 113 8.70 8.75 -36.74
CA ASP A 113 7.53 7.89 -36.92
C ASP A 113 6.16 8.52 -36.57
N ASN A 114 6.13 9.85 -36.35
CA ASN A 114 4.90 10.61 -36.10
C ASN A 114 4.34 11.21 -37.39
N LYS A 115 3.78 10.33 -38.27
CA LYS A 115 3.26 10.72 -39.57
C LYS A 115 1.91 11.48 -39.50
N ASN A 116 1.21 11.41 -38.35
CA ASN A 116 -0.14 11.93 -38.21
C ASN A 116 -0.20 13.10 -37.20
N ASP A 117 0.93 13.69 -36.83
CA ASP A 117 1.04 14.77 -35.87
C ASP A 117 0.31 14.44 -34.55
N GLU A 118 0.46 13.20 -34.07
CA GLU A 118 -0.14 12.71 -32.83
C GLU A 118 0.66 13.19 -31.60
N VAL A 119 -0.05 13.56 -30.55
CA VAL A 119 0.53 14.01 -29.28
C VAL A 119 0.20 12.98 -28.20
N TRP A 120 1.18 12.66 -27.37
CA TRP A 120 0.98 11.86 -26.16
C TRP A 120 0.90 12.76 -24.94
N VAL A 121 -0.15 12.59 -24.13
CA VAL A 121 -0.23 13.20 -22.81
C VAL A 121 -0.12 12.09 -21.79
N GLN A 122 0.68 12.31 -20.76
CA GLN A 122 0.80 11.38 -19.64
C GLN A 122 0.41 12.04 -18.33
N THR A 123 -0.29 11.30 -17.49
CA THR A 123 -0.74 11.74 -16.17
C THR A 123 -0.36 10.72 -15.09
N TRP A 124 -0.18 11.21 -13.88
CA TRP A 124 -0.07 10.42 -12.66
C TRP A 124 -1.21 10.83 -11.75
N ASP A 125 -2.12 9.91 -11.52
CA ASP A 125 -3.41 10.20 -10.89
C ASP A 125 -3.58 9.39 -9.61
N LEU A 126 -4.39 9.93 -8.69
CA LEU A 126 -5.02 9.20 -7.59
C LEU A 126 -6.51 9.09 -7.88
N LEU A 127 -6.99 7.85 -7.94
CA LEU A 127 -8.42 7.55 -7.98
C LEU A 127 -8.90 7.34 -6.56
N LYS A 128 -9.92 8.09 -6.14
CA LYS A 128 -10.51 7.99 -4.81
C LYS A 128 -12.01 7.77 -4.88
N GLY A 129 -12.55 7.15 -3.84
CA GLY A 129 -13.98 6.91 -3.71
C GLY A 129 -14.28 5.86 -2.65
N MET A 130 -15.57 5.57 -2.48
CA MET A 130 -16.07 4.49 -1.64
C MET A 130 -17.14 3.73 -2.44
N HIS A 131 -16.95 2.43 -2.63
CA HIS A 131 -17.91 1.61 -3.34
C HIS A 131 -19.23 1.52 -2.56
N LYS A 132 -20.33 1.99 -3.16
CA LYS A 132 -21.64 2.19 -2.50
C LYS A 132 -22.19 0.92 -1.84
N ALA A 133 -22.07 -0.22 -2.52
CA ALA A 133 -22.67 -1.46 -2.04
C ALA A 133 -21.83 -2.16 -0.97
N THR A 134 -20.50 -2.03 -0.98
CA THR A 134 -19.62 -2.80 -0.08
C THR A 134 -18.86 -1.93 0.92
N GLY A 135 -18.80 -0.61 0.72
CA GLY A 135 -18.00 0.29 1.53
C GLY A 135 -16.48 0.18 1.28
N VAL A 136 -16.04 -0.64 0.33
CA VAL A 136 -14.61 -0.76 -0.02
C VAL A 136 -14.10 0.58 -0.52
N LYS A 137 -12.99 1.03 0.07
CA LYS A 137 -12.37 2.31 -0.25
C LYS A 137 -11.52 2.18 -1.51
N LEU A 138 -11.79 3.02 -2.50
CA LEU A 138 -10.92 3.24 -3.65
C LEU A 138 -9.87 4.29 -3.27
N ASP A 139 -8.60 3.91 -3.30
CA ASP A 139 -7.44 4.79 -3.11
C ASP A 139 -6.30 4.19 -3.92
N ALA A 140 -6.28 4.46 -5.21
CA ALA A 140 -5.41 3.79 -6.16
C ALA A 140 -4.63 4.79 -7.02
N ALA A 141 -3.31 4.61 -7.07
CA ALA A 141 -2.47 5.33 -8.03
C ALA A 141 -2.64 4.74 -9.44
N ALA A 142 -2.65 5.60 -10.43
CA ALA A 142 -2.66 5.23 -11.83
C ALA A 142 -1.71 6.12 -12.64
N HIS A 143 -1.02 5.53 -13.60
CA HIS A 143 -0.31 6.25 -14.64
C HIS A 143 -1.03 6.01 -15.96
N ARG A 144 -1.39 7.08 -16.67
CA ARG A 144 -2.13 6.98 -17.92
C ARG A 144 -1.42 7.70 -19.04
N LEU A 145 -1.43 7.06 -20.21
CA LEU A 145 -0.94 7.61 -21.46
C LEU A 145 -2.13 7.81 -22.39
N TYR A 146 -2.33 9.04 -22.81
CA TYR A 146 -3.37 9.45 -23.76
C TYR A 146 -2.74 9.77 -25.10
N LYS A 147 -3.20 9.14 -26.16
CA LYS A 147 -2.76 9.43 -27.53
C LYS A 147 -3.83 10.29 -28.21
N LEU A 148 -3.47 11.52 -28.57
CA LEU A 148 -4.38 12.46 -29.21
C LEU A 148 -4.03 12.65 -30.68
N THR A 149 -5.07 12.87 -31.49
CA THR A 149 -4.93 13.33 -32.89
C THR A 149 -4.60 14.83 -32.93
N LYS A 150 -4.19 15.34 -34.09
CA LYS A 150 -3.97 16.78 -34.31
C LYS A 150 -5.22 17.64 -34.10
N GLU A 151 -6.41 17.02 -34.19
CA GLU A 151 -7.70 17.66 -33.90
C GLU A 151 -8.06 17.60 -32.40
N ASN A 152 -7.11 17.25 -31.54
CA ASN A 152 -7.30 17.11 -30.09
C ASN A 152 -8.39 16.08 -29.70
N LYS A 153 -8.54 14.98 -30.46
CA LYS A 153 -9.36 13.83 -30.06
C LYS A 153 -8.50 12.73 -29.50
N ILE A 154 -8.94 12.12 -28.40
CA ILE A 154 -8.25 10.98 -27.78
C ILE A 154 -8.52 9.72 -28.61
N LYS A 155 -7.49 9.15 -29.16
CA LYS A 155 -7.51 7.93 -29.99
C LYS A 155 -7.20 6.67 -29.19
N ALA A 156 -6.35 6.79 -28.19
CA ALA A 156 -6.03 5.67 -27.31
C ALA A 156 -5.74 6.11 -25.90
N ILE A 157 -6.02 5.23 -24.93
CA ILE A 157 -5.59 5.35 -23.53
C ILE A 157 -4.89 4.06 -23.14
N ILE A 158 -3.70 4.15 -22.53
CA ILE A 158 -3.03 3.03 -21.88
C ILE A 158 -3.04 3.34 -20.38
N ASN A 159 -3.63 2.45 -19.59
CA ASN A 159 -3.75 2.60 -18.14
C ASN A 159 -2.86 1.61 -17.40
N TYR A 160 -2.02 2.11 -16.52
CA TYR A 160 -1.21 1.35 -15.59
C TYR A 160 -1.74 1.60 -14.18
N SER A 161 -2.45 0.62 -13.63
CA SER A 161 -3.01 0.70 -12.28
C SER A 161 -3.07 -0.67 -11.62
N ASN A 162 -3.11 -0.68 -10.28
CA ASN A 162 -3.34 -1.91 -9.53
C ASN A 162 -4.84 -2.22 -9.47
N GLY A 163 -5.24 -3.40 -9.93
CA GLY A 163 -6.64 -3.87 -9.94
C GLY A 163 -7.12 -4.50 -8.63
N SER A 164 -6.26 -4.67 -7.61
CA SER A 164 -6.57 -5.41 -6.37
C SER A 164 -7.83 -4.91 -5.63
N ILE A 165 -8.16 -3.62 -5.74
CA ILE A 165 -9.38 -3.05 -5.13
C ILE A 165 -10.65 -3.60 -5.81
N LEU A 166 -10.62 -3.85 -7.11
CA LEU A 166 -11.76 -4.46 -7.82
C LEU A 166 -11.94 -5.92 -7.40
N ASP A 167 -10.84 -6.63 -7.14
CA ASP A 167 -10.88 -7.99 -6.61
C ASP A 167 -11.47 -8.01 -5.19
N GLU A 168 -11.09 -7.05 -4.33
CA GLU A 168 -11.66 -6.90 -2.99
C GLU A 168 -13.16 -6.60 -3.03
N ILE A 169 -13.61 -5.71 -3.92
CA ILE A 169 -15.04 -5.46 -4.13
C ILE A 169 -15.74 -6.77 -4.55
N GLY A 170 -15.17 -7.53 -5.48
CA GLY A 170 -15.71 -8.81 -5.92
C GLY A 170 -15.87 -9.82 -4.79
N VAL A 171 -14.84 -9.96 -3.97
CA VAL A 171 -14.86 -10.86 -2.78
C VAL A 171 -15.87 -10.40 -1.74
N SER A 172 -16.05 -9.08 -1.55
CA SER A 172 -16.98 -8.51 -0.57
C SER A 172 -18.46 -8.83 -0.83
N PHE A 173 -18.82 -9.28 -2.04
CA PHE A 173 -20.15 -9.80 -2.34
C PHE A 173 -20.33 -11.28 -1.96
N SER A 174 -19.26 -11.96 -1.54
CA SER A 174 -19.32 -13.39 -1.25
C SER A 174 -19.79 -13.65 0.19
N ASN A 175 -20.93 -14.32 0.34
CA ASN A 175 -21.37 -14.88 1.62
C ASN A 175 -20.76 -16.27 1.78
N ARG A 176 -19.59 -16.38 2.38
CA ARG A 176 -18.95 -17.66 2.67
C ARG A 176 -18.46 -17.71 4.11
N THR A 177 -18.38 -18.91 4.68
CA THR A 177 -17.75 -19.14 5.97
C THR A 177 -16.24 -18.97 5.78
N ASN A 178 -15.64 -18.03 6.51
CA ASN A 178 -14.22 -17.70 6.39
C ASN A 178 -13.34 -18.37 7.46
N GLY A 179 -13.90 -19.31 8.24
CA GLY A 179 -13.16 -20.02 9.29
C GLY A 179 -14.05 -20.53 10.40
N LYS A 180 -13.42 -20.90 11.52
CA LYS A 180 -14.07 -21.44 12.71
C LYS A 180 -13.66 -20.64 13.92
N ILE A 181 -14.56 -20.56 14.92
CA ILE A 181 -14.33 -19.96 16.23
C ILE A 181 -14.50 -21.02 17.29
N TYR A 182 -13.53 -21.11 18.20
CA TYR A 182 -13.55 -22.04 19.33
C TYR A 182 -13.44 -21.27 20.64
N ASN A 183 -14.33 -21.58 21.61
CA ASN A 183 -14.23 -21.05 22.98
C ASN A 183 -13.34 -21.90 23.90
N HIS A 184 -12.99 -23.12 23.48
CA HIS A 184 -12.08 -24.03 24.15
C HIS A 184 -11.12 -24.60 23.11
N HIS A 185 -9.82 -24.36 23.27
CA HIS A 185 -8.77 -24.86 22.40
C HIS A 185 -7.42 -24.85 23.10
N GLU A 186 -6.48 -25.73 22.68
CA GLU A 186 -5.13 -25.79 23.26
C GLU A 186 -4.36 -24.45 23.13
N ASN A 187 -4.57 -23.72 22.04
CA ASN A 187 -3.94 -22.41 21.85
C ASN A 187 -4.44 -21.38 22.89
N ILE A 188 -5.74 -21.42 23.28
CA ILE A 188 -6.25 -20.60 24.38
C ILE A 188 -5.54 -20.98 25.69
N ASN A 189 -5.32 -22.29 25.93
CA ASN A 189 -4.61 -22.74 27.11
C ASN A 189 -3.13 -22.30 27.10
N THR A 190 -2.51 -22.25 25.92
CA THR A 190 -1.15 -21.72 25.74
C THR A 190 -1.06 -20.26 26.13
N VAL A 191 -1.97 -19.41 25.67
CA VAL A 191 -2.04 -17.99 26.06
C VAL A 191 -2.23 -17.83 27.57
N ARG A 192 -3.16 -18.57 28.17
CA ARG A 192 -3.35 -18.56 29.62
C ARG A 192 -2.08 -18.90 30.40
N LYS A 193 -1.37 -19.96 29.97
CA LYS A 193 -0.13 -20.40 30.61
C LYS A 193 0.97 -19.33 30.47
N SER A 194 1.08 -18.69 29.31
CA SER A 194 2.01 -17.59 29.10
C SER A 194 1.70 -16.40 29.99
N MET A 195 0.46 -15.93 30.01
CA MET A 195 0.03 -14.78 30.82
C MET A 195 0.24 -15.01 32.33
N TYR A 196 -0.05 -16.20 32.86
CA TYR A 196 0.17 -16.50 34.26
C TYR A 196 1.63 -16.74 34.63
N ALA A 197 2.47 -17.19 33.70
CA ALA A 197 3.92 -17.21 33.90
C ALA A 197 4.46 -15.75 33.92
N TYR A 198 3.99 -14.89 33.04
CA TYR A 198 4.31 -13.46 33.06
C TYR A 198 3.86 -12.78 34.38
N GLU A 199 2.65 -13.07 34.87
CA GLU A 199 2.19 -12.59 36.22
C GLU A 199 3.17 -12.90 37.34
N LYS A 200 3.78 -14.10 37.28
CA LYS A 200 4.74 -14.55 38.33
C LYS A 200 6.17 -14.05 38.11
N GLY A 201 6.42 -13.28 37.04
CA GLY A 201 7.75 -12.83 36.66
C GLY A 201 8.64 -13.94 36.08
N ASP A 202 8.05 -15.11 35.77
CA ASP A 202 8.76 -16.21 35.12
C ASP A 202 8.75 -16.00 33.60
N PHE A 203 9.53 -15.01 33.14
CA PHE A 203 9.56 -14.60 31.76
C PHE A 203 10.14 -15.67 30.84
N ASP A 204 11.04 -16.51 31.32
CA ASP A 204 11.58 -17.62 30.53
C ASP A 204 10.49 -18.64 30.22
N LYS A 205 9.66 -18.98 31.21
CA LYS A 205 8.53 -19.87 31.02
C LYS A 205 7.45 -19.20 30.12
N ALA A 206 7.14 -17.94 30.34
CA ALA A 206 6.21 -17.21 29.48
C ALA A 206 6.65 -17.26 28.02
N LEU A 207 7.92 -16.93 27.75
CA LEU A 207 8.50 -16.94 26.40
C LEU A 207 8.72 -18.36 25.82
N SER A 208 8.68 -19.40 26.64
CA SER A 208 8.79 -20.77 26.14
C SER A 208 7.59 -21.21 25.27
N PHE A 209 6.48 -20.51 25.35
CA PHE A 209 5.30 -20.74 24.53
C PHE A 209 5.40 -20.10 23.12
N PHE A 210 6.34 -19.19 22.94
CA PHE A 210 6.59 -18.49 21.68
C PHE A 210 7.64 -19.23 20.82
N SER A 211 7.54 -19.10 19.51
CA SER A 211 8.58 -19.53 18.58
C SER A 211 9.86 -18.70 18.77
N ASP A 212 10.98 -19.17 18.24
CA ASP A 212 12.25 -18.44 18.39
C ASP A 212 12.31 -17.16 17.55
N ASP A 213 11.54 -17.08 16.48
CA ASP A 213 11.40 -15.95 15.59
C ASP A 213 10.13 -15.12 15.84
N ALA A 214 9.49 -15.32 17.00
CA ALA A 214 8.27 -14.59 17.38
C ALA A 214 8.48 -13.07 17.38
N ARG A 215 7.44 -12.34 17.01
CA ARG A 215 7.43 -10.88 16.91
C ARG A 215 6.42 -10.30 17.89
N PHE A 216 6.84 -9.31 18.65
CA PHE A 216 6.03 -8.64 19.66
C PHE A 216 5.77 -7.19 19.25
N TYR A 217 4.51 -6.83 19.09
CA TYR A 217 4.06 -5.52 18.65
C TYR A 217 3.30 -4.81 19.78
N ASP A 218 3.60 -3.54 19.98
CA ASP A 218 2.83 -2.64 20.85
C ASP A 218 2.11 -1.59 20.01
N ILE A 219 0.80 -1.42 20.23
CA ILE A 219 0.00 -0.42 19.50
C ILE A 219 0.48 1.02 19.72
N ASN A 220 1.20 1.28 20.80
CA ASN A 220 1.75 2.59 21.14
C ASN A 220 3.10 2.88 20.45
N ASP A 221 3.72 1.88 19.83
CA ASP A 221 4.97 2.03 19.07
C ASP A 221 4.71 2.48 17.62
N GLU A 222 5.79 2.78 16.89
CA GLU A 222 5.72 3.10 15.46
C GLU A 222 5.14 1.93 14.66
N TYR A 223 4.37 2.25 13.63
CA TYR A 223 3.74 1.25 12.77
C TYR A 223 4.76 0.23 12.23
N ARG A 224 4.47 -1.07 12.38
CA ARG A 224 5.33 -2.21 12.00
C ARG A 224 6.64 -2.38 12.78
N LYS A 225 6.92 -1.56 13.77
CA LYS A 225 8.01 -1.82 14.71
C LYS A 225 7.64 -3.02 15.58
N TYR A 226 8.55 -3.92 15.80
CA TYR A 226 8.38 -5.07 16.69
C TYR A 226 9.66 -5.33 17.47
N LEU A 227 9.51 -6.03 18.59
CA LEU A 227 10.61 -6.58 19.35
C LEU A 227 10.75 -8.07 19.03
N ASN A 228 11.99 -8.58 18.98
CA ASN A 228 12.24 -10.00 19.01
C ASN A 228 12.11 -10.56 20.43
N LYS A 229 12.18 -11.87 20.59
CA LYS A 229 12.02 -12.59 21.86
C LYS A 229 12.97 -12.12 22.96
N THR A 230 14.23 -11.80 22.62
CA THR A 230 15.23 -11.30 23.59
C THR A 230 14.91 -9.87 24.01
N GLU A 231 14.53 -9.02 23.06
CA GLU A 231 14.15 -7.64 23.33
C GLU A 231 12.84 -7.56 24.13
N ALA A 232 11.86 -8.42 23.82
CA ALA A 232 10.61 -8.53 24.59
C ALA A 232 10.87 -8.92 26.05
N LYS A 233 11.78 -9.89 26.28
CA LYS A 233 12.18 -10.25 27.66
C LYS A 233 12.77 -9.07 28.40
N ALA A 234 13.66 -8.30 27.76
CA ALA A 234 14.27 -7.12 28.37
C ALA A 234 13.25 -6.03 28.68
N ASP A 235 12.27 -5.84 27.78
CA ASP A 235 11.19 -4.89 27.99
C ASP A 235 10.26 -5.30 29.14
N TRP A 236 9.89 -6.57 29.25
CA TRP A 236 9.11 -7.11 30.38
C TRP A 236 9.85 -6.98 31.71
N GLN A 237 11.17 -7.20 31.72
CA GLN A 237 12.00 -6.98 32.90
C GLN A 237 12.02 -5.51 33.29
N LYS A 238 12.14 -4.60 32.34
CA LYS A 238 12.06 -3.16 32.58
C LYS A 238 10.71 -2.76 33.15
N PHE A 239 9.60 -3.25 32.56
CA PHE A 239 8.26 -3.01 33.08
C PHE A 239 8.13 -3.47 34.53
N SER A 240 8.65 -4.65 34.87
CA SER A 240 8.62 -5.19 36.25
C SER A 240 9.52 -4.43 37.21
N ASN A 241 10.50 -3.63 36.75
CA ASN A 241 11.25 -2.72 37.60
C ASN A 241 10.40 -1.51 38.05
N ASP A 242 9.48 -1.05 37.23
CA ASP A 242 8.64 0.11 37.46
C ASP A 242 7.30 -0.23 38.14
N PHE A 243 6.78 -1.44 37.88
CA PHE A 243 5.47 -1.87 38.36
C PHE A 243 5.52 -3.25 39.04
N ASP A 244 4.78 -3.39 40.15
CA ASP A 244 4.45 -4.68 40.72
C ASP A 244 3.14 -5.18 40.10
N ILE A 245 3.15 -6.34 39.45
CA ILE A 245 1.94 -7.01 39.01
C ILE A 245 1.34 -7.75 40.19
N LYS A 246 0.15 -7.33 40.66
CA LYS A 246 -0.52 -7.99 41.80
C LYS A 246 -1.23 -9.24 41.37
N PHE A 247 -1.99 -9.15 40.30
CA PHE A 247 -2.61 -10.27 39.58
C PHE A 247 -3.09 -9.82 38.20
N ILE A 248 -3.35 -10.79 37.36
CA ILE A 248 -3.92 -10.59 36.01
C ILE A 248 -5.29 -11.26 35.97
N GLU A 249 -6.32 -10.47 35.67
CA GLU A 249 -7.71 -10.92 35.54
C GLU A 249 -8.04 -11.11 34.04
N MET A 250 -8.51 -12.30 33.69
CA MET A 250 -9.04 -12.54 32.34
C MET A 250 -10.49 -12.02 32.28
N ILE A 251 -10.82 -11.29 31.21
CA ILE A 251 -12.15 -10.73 30.99
C ILE A 251 -12.87 -11.57 29.93
N GLY A 252 -14.06 -12.07 30.25
CA GLY A 252 -14.85 -12.87 29.33
C GLY A 252 -14.19 -14.19 28.96
N TYR A 253 -14.32 -14.58 27.71
CA TYR A 253 -13.76 -15.79 27.15
C TYR A 253 -12.82 -15.46 26.03
N PRO A 254 -11.57 -15.98 26.01
CA PRO A 254 -10.72 -15.91 24.83
C PRO A 254 -11.36 -16.70 23.70
N ASP A 255 -11.24 -16.15 22.48
CA ASP A 255 -11.66 -16.82 21.27
C ASP A 255 -10.43 -17.31 20.50
N TYR A 256 -10.46 -18.55 20.05
CA TYR A 256 -9.51 -19.06 19.07
C TYR A 256 -10.16 -19.12 17.71
N LEU A 257 -9.50 -18.52 16.71
CA LEU A 257 -9.98 -18.43 15.33
C LEU A 257 -9.05 -19.20 14.39
N GLU A 258 -9.66 -20.01 13.53
CA GLU A 258 -8.98 -20.61 12.37
C GLU A 258 -9.53 -19.95 11.12
N TYR A 259 -8.71 -19.22 10.41
CA TYR A 259 -9.07 -18.60 9.15
C TYR A 259 -8.77 -19.54 7.98
N GLU A 260 -9.68 -19.64 7.03
CA GLU A 260 -9.43 -20.37 5.78
C GLU A 260 -8.42 -19.63 4.89
N MET A 261 -8.38 -18.31 4.99
CA MET A 261 -7.40 -17.48 4.30
C MET A 261 -6.05 -17.59 4.99
N ASP A 262 -5.01 -17.91 4.23
CA ASP A 262 -3.61 -18.04 4.67
C ASP A 262 -3.39 -19.03 5.82
N ASN A 263 -4.36 -19.91 6.11
CA ASN A 263 -4.37 -20.83 7.25
C ASN A 263 -4.06 -20.13 8.58
N GLY A 264 -4.53 -18.90 8.74
CA GLY A 264 -4.30 -18.08 9.92
C GLY A 264 -4.89 -18.73 11.16
N ARG A 265 -4.17 -18.68 12.27
CA ARG A 265 -4.57 -19.20 13.59
C ARG A 265 -4.32 -18.11 14.61
N GLU A 266 -5.35 -17.69 15.31
CA GLU A 266 -5.26 -16.53 16.20
C GLU A 266 -6.07 -16.72 17.48
N VAL A 267 -5.52 -16.32 18.62
CA VAL A 267 -6.25 -16.20 19.90
C VAL A 267 -6.45 -14.73 20.20
N LEU A 268 -7.70 -14.35 20.37
CA LEU A 268 -8.09 -13.04 20.88
C LEU A 268 -8.42 -13.14 22.35
N SER A 269 -7.80 -12.32 23.20
CA SER A 269 -7.96 -12.36 24.65
C SER A 269 -8.01 -10.97 25.27
N TRP A 270 -8.73 -10.86 26.41
CA TRP A 270 -8.95 -9.60 27.11
C TRP A 270 -8.57 -9.75 28.58
N TRP A 271 -7.81 -8.78 29.08
CA TRP A 271 -7.18 -8.84 30.40
C TRP A 271 -7.31 -7.53 31.14
N LYS A 272 -7.23 -7.59 32.47
CA LYS A 272 -6.92 -6.45 33.35
C LYS A 272 -5.69 -6.77 34.15
N LEU A 273 -4.65 -5.97 34.01
CA LEU A 273 -3.47 -6.05 34.86
C LEU A 273 -3.69 -5.15 36.08
N HIS A 274 -3.71 -5.73 37.27
CA HIS A 274 -3.74 -5.02 38.49
C HIS A 274 -2.32 -4.72 38.97
N LEU A 275 -1.90 -3.47 38.79
CA LEU A 275 -0.53 -3.00 38.99
C LEU A 275 -0.39 -2.08 40.20
N VAL A 276 0.80 -2.04 40.79
CA VAL A 276 1.20 -0.98 41.69
C VAL A 276 2.48 -0.37 41.18
N ARG A 277 2.45 0.93 40.87
CA ARG A 277 3.65 1.67 40.47
C ARG A 277 4.60 1.78 41.65
N LYS A 278 5.86 1.40 41.48
CA LYS A 278 6.82 1.30 42.60
C LYS A 278 7.26 2.66 43.15
N SER A 279 7.29 3.69 42.30
CA SER A 279 7.78 5.03 42.63
C SER A 279 6.88 5.76 43.61
N ASP A 280 5.56 5.66 43.47
CA ASP A 280 4.57 6.41 44.25
C ASP A 280 3.50 5.53 44.94
N LYS A 281 3.61 4.22 44.79
CA LYS A 281 2.69 3.19 45.32
C LYS A 281 1.26 3.30 44.79
N LYS A 282 1.07 3.97 43.66
CA LYS A 282 -0.24 4.13 43.01
C LYS A 282 -0.74 2.82 42.45
N ALA A 283 -1.96 2.44 42.80
CA ALA A 283 -2.66 1.31 42.20
C ALA A 283 -3.22 1.72 40.81
N ILE A 284 -3.00 0.87 39.81
CA ILE A 284 -3.44 1.07 38.41
C ILE A 284 -4.13 -0.21 37.96
N ILE A 285 -5.28 -0.07 37.29
CA ILE A 285 -5.90 -1.15 36.52
C ILE A 285 -5.69 -0.84 35.05
N LEU A 286 -4.96 -1.72 34.35
CA LEU A 286 -4.65 -1.57 32.97
C LEU A 286 -5.47 -2.58 32.14
N PRO A 287 -6.56 -2.17 31.47
CA PRO A 287 -7.25 -3.01 30.50
C PRO A 287 -6.35 -3.24 29.30
N MET A 288 -6.30 -4.48 28.83
CA MET A 288 -5.46 -4.89 27.70
C MET A 288 -6.21 -5.89 26.84
N HIS A 289 -6.12 -5.73 25.52
CA HIS A 289 -6.50 -6.74 24.54
C HIS A 289 -5.23 -7.28 23.90
N ILE A 290 -5.16 -8.58 23.71
CA ILE A 290 -4.02 -9.26 23.08
C ILE A 290 -4.53 -10.10 21.93
N SER A 291 -3.82 -10.03 20.80
CA SER A 291 -3.98 -10.88 19.63
C SER A 291 -2.71 -11.68 19.44
N ASP A 292 -2.82 -13.01 19.56
CA ASP A 292 -1.73 -13.97 19.47
C ASP A 292 -1.87 -14.83 18.21
N GLY A 293 -0.97 -14.67 17.25
CA GLY A 293 -0.88 -15.52 16.05
C GLY A 293 -0.12 -16.81 16.34
N PHE A 294 -0.57 -17.94 15.78
CA PHE A 294 -0.02 -19.27 16.04
C PHE A 294 0.50 -19.96 14.79
N ASP A 295 1.56 -20.75 14.93
CA ASP A 295 1.97 -21.74 13.94
C ASP A 295 1.14 -23.03 14.03
N GLU A 296 1.42 -23.97 13.13
CA GLU A 296 0.75 -25.28 13.11
C GLU A 296 1.13 -26.18 14.29
N ASN A 297 2.23 -25.87 14.99
CA ASN A 297 2.73 -26.62 16.15
C ASN A 297 2.20 -26.07 17.48
N GLY A 298 1.32 -25.05 17.45
CA GLY A 298 0.76 -24.40 18.64
C GLY A 298 1.74 -23.50 19.36
N LYS A 299 2.76 -22.95 18.66
CA LYS A 299 3.63 -21.90 19.17
C LYS A 299 3.11 -20.54 18.75
N ILE A 300 3.24 -19.57 19.64
CA ILE A 300 2.91 -18.16 19.33
C ILE A 300 4.04 -17.59 18.45
N ILE A 301 3.69 -17.11 17.26
CA ILE A 301 4.64 -16.52 16.29
C ILE A 301 4.56 -15.01 16.25
N SER A 302 3.45 -14.44 16.74
CA SER A 302 3.28 -13.00 16.87
C SER A 302 2.35 -12.68 18.02
N GLU A 303 2.62 -11.60 18.73
CA GLU A 303 1.75 -11.03 19.75
C GLU A 303 1.57 -9.55 19.46
N ILE A 304 0.32 -9.06 19.48
CA ILE A 304 0.00 -7.65 19.38
C ILE A 304 -0.74 -7.24 20.64
N VAL A 305 -0.20 -6.28 21.40
CA VAL A 305 -0.83 -5.77 22.61
C VAL A 305 -1.48 -4.40 22.38
N TYR A 306 -2.72 -4.27 22.84
CA TYR A 306 -3.53 -3.07 22.73
C TYR A 306 -3.91 -2.56 24.11
N TYR A 307 -3.38 -1.42 24.51
CA TYR A 307 -3.69 -0.77 25.77
C TYR A 307 -3.46 0.74 25.71
N SER A 308 -3.93 1.47 26.70
CA SER A 308 -3.68 2.90 26.81
C SER A 308 -2.45 3.18 27.66
N GLN A 309 -1.33 3.53 27.04
CA GLN A 309 -0.10 3.90 27.72
C GLN A 309 -0.30 5.09 28.69
N SER A 310 -1.25 5.98 28.41
CA SER A 310 -1.55 7.13 29.29
C SER A 310 -2.02 6.73 30.69
N LEU A 311 -2.55 5.51 30.89
CA LEU A 311 -2.94 4.99 32.19
C LEU A 311 -1.72 4.67 33.05
N LEU A 312 -0.59 4.34 32.44
CA LEU A 312 0.67 4.08 33.18
C LEU A 312 1.37 5.38 33.60
N ALA A 313 1.13 6.50 32.91
CA ALA A 313 1.76 7.79 33.19
C ALA A 313 1.00 8.62 34.23
N LYS A 314 -0.29 8.37 34.43
CA LYS A 314 -1.14 9.05 35.43
C LYS A 314 -0.94 8.42 36.78
#